data_d52d26e0cae278db3412cb8d49177fe0
#
_entry.id   d52d26e0cae278db3412cb8d49177fe0
#
_cell.length_a   1.000
_cell.length_b   1.000
_cell.length_c   1.000
_cell.angle_alpha   90.00
_cell.angle_beta   90.00
_cell.angle_gamma   90.00
#
_symmetry.space_group_name_H-M   'P 1'
#
loop_
_entity.id
_entity.type
_entity.pdbx_description
1 polymer ?
#
loop_
_entity_poly.entity_id
_entity_poly.type
_entity_poly.pdbx_seq_one_letter_code
_entity_poly.pdbx_strand_id
1 'polypeptide(L)'
;MRRVWGTIRPVAAATAIEGLQQPVVMLLSLACFVLIALQPVVQMHTFGEPGRLTRDCGMGFLLVFGVLVAAFTAGSTLAAEIRDGNAATALAKPVSRPAFLAGKFLGSLAVAAVFAWCQTWATLLAARTAEAWVETASTASARRDALCALLSLAAPALALGLAALVNARTRRRFGLWFAAFLAALPPLAAAVLGLFARDGTWLGPAAWNPGLDLRIVPLALQLLCLLAVFCALATALTTRLATGPAVALSFLVLMLGFLADGAAAGGPAGKLLYALVPDAQHFWTADALARGGTIPAAHTIRAALYAATYCAAVLALGCVSFRKKDL
;
A
#
# COMPACT_ATOMS: atom_id res chain seq x y z
N MET A 1 -10.64 28.18 7.82
CA MET A 1 -9.73 27.03 7.54
C MET A 1 -9.02 26.49 8.77
N ARG A 2 -8.32 27.28 9.62
CA ARG A 2 -7.58 26.77 10.81
C ARG A 2 -8.43 25.93 11.79
N ARG A 3 -9.69 26.28 12.05
CA ARG A 3 -10.59 25.52 12.95
C ARG A 3 -10.95 24.11 12.40
N VAL A 4 -11.13 23.98 11.10
CA VAL A 4 -11.48 22.67 10.46
C VAL A 4 -10.30 21.71 10.51
N TRP A 5 -9.08 22.19 10.21
CA TRP A 5 -7.85 21.38 10.34
C TRP A 5 -7.56 20.97 11.78
N GLY A 6 -7.89 21.82 12.76
CA GLY A 6 -7.74 21.50 14.19
C GLY A 6 -8.62 20.33 14.65
N THR A 7 -9.72 20.03 13.94
CA THR A 7 -10.59 18.88 14.22
C THR A 7 -10.26 17.64 13.41
N ILE A 8 -9.86 17.79 12.15
CA ILE A 8 -9.52 16.65 11.25
C ILE A 8 -8.24 15.93 11.72
N ARG A 9 -7.19 16.67 12.09
CA ARG A 9 -5.90 16.12 12.47
C ARG A 9 -5.95 15.10 13.62
N PRO A 10 -6.59 15.39 14.77
CA PRO A 10 -6.65 14.42 15.86
C PRO A 10 -7.45 13.16 15.49
N VAL A 11 -8.54 13.30 14.70
CA VAL A 11 -9.32 12.15 14.23
C VAL A 11 -8.46 11.28 13.29
N ALA A 12 -7.76 11.90 12.34
CA ALA A 12 -6.87 11.18 11.43
C ALA A 12 -5.74 10.47 12.18
N ALA A 13 -5.09 11.13 13.13
CA ALA A 13 -4.03 10.52 13.94
C ALA A 13 -4.55 9.34 14.78
N ALA A 14 -5.71 9.50 15.43
CA ALA A 14 -6.33 8.41 16.21
C ALA A 14 -6.65 7.22 15.31
N THR A 15 -7.26 7.43 14.14
CA THR A 15 -7.59 6.39 13.17
C THR A 15 -6.35 5.70 12.62
N ALA A 16 -5.29 6.43 12.31
CA ALA A 16 -4.02 5.84 11.84
C ALA A 16 -3.38 4.97 12.93
N ILE A 17 -3.32 5.47 14.16
CA ILE A 17 -2.78 4.73 15.30
C ILE A 17 -3.60 3.46 15.55
N GLU A 18 -4.93 3.54 15.54
CA GLU A 18 -5.83 2.41 15.70
C GLU A 18 -5.64 1.39 14.57
N GLY A 19 -5.62 1.85 13.31
CA GLY A 19 -5.45 0.99 12.14
C GLY A 19 -4.13 0.23 12.15
N LEU A 20 -3.00 0.90 12.47
CA LEU A 20 -1.68 0.24 12.56
C LEU A 20 -1.58 -0.78 13.70
N GLN A 21 -2.48 -0.73 14.69
CA GLN A 21 -2.51 -1.70 15.80
C GLN A 21 -3.43 -2.88 15.55
N GLN A 22 -4.20 -2.88 14.46
CA GLN A 22 -5.10 -3.97 14.15
C GLN A 22 -4.32 -5.22 13.74
N PRO A 23 -4.60 -6.37 14.37
CA PRO A 23 -3.89 -7.62 14.06
C PRO A 23 -4.00 -8.02 12.58
N VAL A 24 -5.16 -7.78 11.96
CA VAL A 24 -5.40 -8.08 10.54
C VAL A 24 -4.48 -7.26 9.63
N VAL A 25 -4.32 -5.95 9.89
CA VAL A 25 -3.43 -5.08 9.13
C VAL A 25 -1.98 -5.52 9.27
N MET A 26 -1.57 -5.89 10.49
CA MET A 26 -0.23 -6.43 10.76
C MET A 26 0.03 -7.73 10.00
N LEU A 27 -0.92 -8.68 10.06
CA LEU A 27 -0.82 -9.97 9.37
C LEU A 27 -0.78 -9.80 7.84
N LEU A 28 -1.64 -8.95 7.28
CA LEU A 28 -1.64 -8.66 5.84
C LEU A 28 -0.32 -8.00 5.40
N SER A 29 0.21 -7.06 6.20
CA SER A 29 1.48 -6.39 5.90
C SER A 29 2.66 -7.37 5.97
N LEU A 30 2.67 -8.25 6.97
CA LEU A 30 3.69 -9.28 7.14
C LEU A 30 3.63 -10.31 6.01
N ALA A 31 2.43 -10.84 5.73
CA ALA A 31 2.22 -11.84 4.69
C ALA A 31 2.64 -11.31 3.31
N CYS A 32 2.19 -10.10 2.96
CA CYS A 32 2.56 -9.45 1.71
C CYS A 32 4.08 -9.28 1.60
N PHE A 33 4.73 -8.77 2.65
CA PHE A 33 6.19 -8.58 2.68
C PHE A 33 6.93 -9.90 2.47
N VAL A 34 6.55 -10.94 3.20
CA VAL A 34 7.18 -12.27 3.11
C VAL A 34 6.97 -12.88 1.73
N LEU A 35 5.77 -12.77 1.15
CA LEU A 35 5.49 -13.26 -0.22
C LEU A 35 6.38 -12.55 -1.24
N ILE A 36 6.53 -11.23 -1.16
CA ILE A 36 7.42 -10.47 -2.04
C ILE A 36 8.87 -10.88 -1.85
N ALA A 37 9.34 -11.00 -0.61
CA ALA A 37 10.74 -11.35 -0.31
C ALA A 37 11.10 -12.79 -0.72
N LEU A 38 10.15 -13.73 -0.65
CA LEU A 38 10.33 -15.12 -1.07
C LEU A 38 10.31 -15.30 -2.59
N GLN A 39 9.68 -14.40 -3.32
CA GLN A 39 9.44 -14.54 -4.76
C GLN A 39 10.71 -14.85 -5.57
N PRO A 40 11.85 -14.15 -5.42
CA PRO A 40 13.07 -14.45 -6.17
C PRO A 40 13.63 -15.84 -5.89
N VAL A 41 13.32 -16.42 -4.74
CA VAL A 41 13.78 -17.74 -4.32
C VAL A 41 12.93 -18.84 -4.95
N VAL A 42 11.61 -18.62 -5.03
CA VAL A 42 10.63 -19.64 -5.46
C VAL A 42 10.44 -19.65 -7.00
N GLN A 43 10.78 -18.56 -7.68
CA GLN A 43 10.65 -18.49 -9.14
C GLN A 43 11.55 -19.48 -9.86
N MET A 44 10.96 -20.52 -10.47
CA MET A 44 11.67 -21.53 -11.26
C MET A 44 11.77 -21.16 -12.74
N HIS A 45 10.78 -20.44 -13.27
CA HIS A 45 10.68 -20.08 -14.69
C HIS A 45 10.58 -18.58 -14.85
N THR A 46 11.64 -17.93 -15.31
CA THR A 46 11.73 -16.45 -15.37
C THR A 46 11.76 -15.92 -16.80
N PHE A 47 11.69 -16.77 -17.81
CA PHE A 47 11.75 -16.39 -19.24
C PHE A 47 12.90 -15.42 -19.60
N GLY A 48 14.00 -15.47 -18.83
CA GLY A 48 15.14 -14.58 -19.03
C GLY A 48 15.04 -13.19 -18.37
N GLU A 49 13.90 -12.82 -17.76
CA GLU A 49 13.68 -11.52 -17.14
C GLU A 49 13.25 -11.64 -15.66
N PRO A 50 14.09 -12.19 -14.77
CA PRO A 50 13.69 -12.46 -13.39
C PRO A 50 13.36 -11.20 -12.60
N GLY A 51 14.11 -10.12 -12.79
CA GLY A 51 13.88 -8.85 -12.10
C GLY A 51 12.56 -8.18 -12.50
N ARG A 52 12.18 -8.27 -13.78
CA ARG A 52 10.89 -7.78 -14.28
C ARG A 52 9.73 -8.51 -13.63
N LEU A 53 9.76 -9.84 -13.69
CA LEU A 53 8.70 -10.68 -13.13
C LEU A 53 8.53 -10.43 -11.61
N THR A 54 9.66 -10.28 -10.89
CA THR A 54 9.64 -9.96 -9.45
C THR A 54 9.03 -8.58 -9.18
N ARG A 55 9.34 -7.56 -10.00
CA ARG A 55 8.73 -6.22 -9.86
C ARG A 55 7.23 -6.24 -10.10
N ASP A 56 6.80 -6.86 -11.20
CA ASP A 56 5.39 -6.88 -11.59
C ASP A 56 4.55 -7.64 -10.55
N CYS A 57 5.01 -8.80 -10.10
CA CYS A 57 4.34 -9.54 -9.03
C CYS A 57 4.37 -8.81 -7.69
N GLY A 58 5.50 -8.18 -7.32
CA GLY A 58 5.61 -7.42 -6.08
C GLY A 58 4.63 -6.25 -6.05
N MET A 59 4.48 -5.51 -7.15
CA MET A 59 3.49 -4.44 -7.27
C MET A 59 2.06 -4.98 -7.33
N GLY A 60 1.84 -6.16 -7.92
CA GLY A 60 0.55 -6.87 -7.89
C GLY A 60 0.16 -7.26 -6.46
N PHE A 61 1.08 -7.81 -5.67
CA PHE A 61 0.85 -8.09 -4.25
C PHE A 61 0.57 -6.81 -3.45
N LEU A 62 1.34 -5.73 -3.69
CA LEU A 62 1.07 -4.43 -3.07
C LEU A 62 -0.35 -3.97 -3.36
N LEU A 63 -0.83 -4.09 -4.59
CA LEU A 63 -2.18 -3.69 -4.96
C LEU A 63 -3.25 -4.53 -4.26
N VAL A 64 -3.19 -5.85 -4.39
CA VAL A 64 -4.21 -6.77 -3.83
C VAL A 64 -4.29 -6.66 -2.31
N PHE A 65 -3.17 -6.82 -1.63
CA PHE A 65 -3.11 -6.70 -0.17
C PHE A 65 -3.38 -5.26 0.29
N GLY A 66 -2.95 -4.26 -0.49
CA GLY A 66 -3.19 -2.85 -0.21
C GLY A 66 -4.67 -2.48 -0.21
N VAL A 67 -5.45 -2.99 -1.16
CA VAL A 67 -6.92 -2.79 -1.16
C VAL A 67 -7.58 -3.46 0.05
N LEU A 68 -7.12 -4.65 0.44
CA LEU A 68 -7.61 -5.30 1.66
C LEU A 68 -7.28 -4.48 2.92
N VAL A 69 -6.04 -3.99 3.04
CA VAL A 69 -5.62 -3.12 4.16
C VAL A 69 -6.41 -1.81 4.17
N ALA A 70 -6.54 -1.14 3.03
CA ALA A 70 -7.27 0.11 2.90
C ALA A 70 -8.74 -0.04 3.28
N ALA A 71 -9.43 -1.04 2.70
CA ALA A 71 -10.85 -1.28 2.93
C ALA A 71 -11.12 -1.77 4.37
N PHE A 72 -10.27 -2.67 4.89
CA PHE A 72 -10.42 -3.17 6.25
C PHE A 72 -10.18 -2.07 7.29
N THR A 73 -9.12 -1.27 7.14
CA THR A 73 -8.81 -0.18 8.09
C THR A 73 -9.92 0.87 8.12
N ALA A 74 -10.36 1.33 6.93
CA ALA A 74 -11.44 2.31 6.83
C ALA A 74 -12.73 1.76 7.42
N GLY A 75 -13.05 0.49 7.12
CA GLY A 75 -14.26 -0.17 7.58
C GLY A 75 -14.28 -0.42 9.08
N SER A 76 -13.25 -1.04 9.62
CA SER A 76 -13.22 -1.47 11.03
C SER A 76 -13.20 -0.29 11.99
N THR A 77 -12.43 0.75 11.70
CA THR A 77 -12.32 1.93 12.57
C THR A 77 -13.60 2.77 12.61
N LEU A 78 -14.34 2.86 11.50
CA LEU A 78 -15.62 3.57 11.47
C LEU A 78 -16.76 2.73 12.05
N ALA A 79 -16.82 1.43 11.68
CA ALA A 79 -17.85 0.54 12.18
C ALA A 79 -17.78 0.33 13.71
N ALA A 80 -16.57 0.25 14.27
CA ALA A 80 -16.37 0.16 15.72
C ALA A 80 -16.94 1.39 16.43
N GLU A 81 -16.62 2.60 15.98
CA GLU A 81 -17.12 3.83 16.61
C GLU A 81 -18.64 4.01 16.50
N ILE A 82 -19.23 3.56 15.39
CA ILE A 82 -20.69 3.59 15.21
C ILE A 82 -21.34 2.59 16.17
N ARG A 83 -20.81 1.36 16.27
CA ARG A 83 -21.35 0.30 17.13
C ARG A 83 -21.24 0.61 18.62
N ASP A 84 -20.09 1.17 19.02
CA ASP A 84 -19.76 1.46 20.43
C ASP A 84 -20.38 2.77 20.92
N GLY A 85 -21.17 3.47 20.07
CA GLY A 85 -21.77 4.77 20.41
C GLY A 85 -20.75 5.93 20.50
N ASN A 86 -19.47 5.66 20.30
CA ASN A 86 -18.41 6.66 20.36
C ASN A 86 -18.53 7.72 19.27
N ALA A 87 -19.17 7.37 18.14
CA ALA A 87 -19.47 8.35 17.07
C ALA A 87 -20.41 9.44 17.57
N ALA A 88 -21.43 9.11 18.39
CA ALA A 88 -22.34 10.09 18.99
C ALA A 88 -21.61 11.00 19.99
N THR A 89 -20.74 10.46 20.84
CA THR A 89 -19.94 11.24 21.79
C THR A 89 -18.87 12.09 21.10
N ALA A 90 -18.27 11.63 20.01
CA ALA A 90 -17.34 12.41 19.21
C ALA A 90 -18.04 13.59 18.50
N LEU A 91 -19.30 13.39 18.05
CA LEU A 91 -20.13 14.40 17.41
C LEU A 91 -20.84 15.33 18.41
N ALA A 92 -20.91 14.97 19.70
CA ALA A 92 -21.32 15.88 20.79
C ALA A 92 -20.31 17.01 21.02
N LYS A 93 -19.04 16.82 20.63
CA LYS A 93 -18.05 17.91 20.50
C LYS A 93 -18.33 18.67 19.19
N PRO A 94 -17.86 19.92 19.01
CA PRO A 94 -18.15 20.73 17.81
C PRO A 94 -17.36 20.24 16.57
N VAL A 95 -17.48 18.95 16.26
CA VAL A 95 -16.89 18.30 15.07
C VAL A 95 -18.00 18.09 14.03
N SER A 96 -17.86 18.71 12.88
CA SER A 96 -18.82 18.50 11.80
C SER A 96 -18.70 17.07 11.23
N ARG A 97 -19.82 16.43 10.85
CA ARG A 97 -19.84 15.09 10.23
C ARG A 97 -18.89 14.95 9.03
N PRO A 98 -18.79 15.96 8.11
CA PRO A 98 -17.79 15.91 7.04
C PRO A 98 -16.35 15.91 7.52
N ALA A 99 -16.01 16.72 8.55
CA ALA A 99 -14.66 16.76 9.11
C ALA A 99 -14.28 15.43 9.78
N PHE A 100 -15.24 14.78 10.42
CA PHE A 100 -15.06 13.45 11.01
C PHE A 100 -14.76 12.39 9.92
N LEU A 101 -15.58 12.33 8.85
CA LEU A 101 -15.36 11.41 7.74
C LEU A 101 -14.02 11.67 7.03
N ALA A 102 -13.68 12.93 6.79
CA ALA A 102 -12.39 13.31 6.22
C ALA A 102 -11.21 12.88 7.11
N GLY A 103 -11.35 13.00 8.44
CA GLY A 103 -10.37 12.49 9.39
C GLY A 103 -10.20 10.97 9.32
N LYS A 104 -11.30 10.22 9.25
CA LYS A 104 -11.28 8.76 9.08
C LYS A 104 -10.62 8.34 7.77
N PHE A 105 -10.97 8.99 6.67
CA PHE A 105 -10.32 8.77 5.37
C PHE A 105 -8.81 9.03 5.43
N LEU A 106 -8.38 10.19 5.95
CA LEU A 106 -6.96 10.54 6.02
C LEU A 106 -6.17 9.61 6.94
N GLY A 107 -6.78 9.15 8.04
CA GLY A 107 -6.16 8.18 8.93
C GLY A 107 -5.97 6.82 8.25
N SER A 108 -6.98 6.32 7.53
CA SER A 108 -6.89 5.08 6.76
C SER A 108 -5.89 5.19 5.62
N LEU A 109 -5.84 6.34 4.94
CA LEU A 109 -4.84 6.62 3.90
C LEU A 109 -3.42 6.62 4.47
N ALA A 110 -3.21 7.13 5.68
CA ALA A 110 -1.90 7.09 6.33
C ALA A 110 -1.45 5.64 6.60
N VAL A 111 -2.36 4.74 7.01
CA VAL A 111 -2.07 3.31 7.16
C VAL A 111 -1.71 2.68 5.82
N ALA A 112 -2.50 2.95 4.77
CA ALA A 112 -2.24 2.47 3.42
C ALA A 112 -0.89 2.99 2.87
N ALA A 113 -0.52 4.23 3.20
CA ALA A 113 0.77 4.80 2.80
C ALA A 113 1.96 4.11 3.50
N VAL A 114 1.87 3.82 4.79
CA VAL A 114 2.88 3.03 5.52
C VAL A 114 2.98 1.63 4.94
N PHE A 115 1.85 0.98 4.66
CA PHE A 115 1.82 -0.31 3.99
C PHE A 115 2.51 -0.26 2.62
N ALA A 116 2.10 0.66 1.75
CA ALA A 116 2.67 0.81 0.40
C ALA A 116 4.18 1.10 0.45
N TRP A 117 4.64 1.92 1.38
CA TRP A 117 6.06 2.17 1.63
C TRP A 117 6.81 0.87 1.94
N CYS A 118 6.33 0.06 2.89
CA CYS A 118 6.97 -1.20 3.26
C CYS A 118 7.06 -2.17 2.08
N GLN A 119 5.96 -2.32 1.31
CA GLN A 119 5.91 -3.26 0.19
C GLN A 119 6.74 -2.78 -1.01
N THR A 120 6.84 -1.47 -1.23
CA THR A 120 7.73 -0.90 -2.26
C THR A 120 9.18 -1.25 -1.96
N TRP A 121 9.63 -1.07 -0.71
CA TRP A 121 10.98 -1.45 -0.31
C TRP A 121 11.21 -2.96 -0.38
N ALA A 122 10.23 -3.78 0.00
CA ALA A 122 10.29 -5.23 -0.19
C ALA A 122 10.50 -5.60 -1.66
N THR A 123 9.74 -4.96 -2.57
CA THR A 123 9.84 -5.19 -4.03
C THR A 123 11.19 -4.73 -4.59
N LEU A 124 11.72 -3.58 -4.15
CA LEU A 124 13.05 -3.10 -4.54
C LEU A 124 14.16 -4.09 -4.16
N LEU A 125 14.14 -4.61 -2.94
CA LEU A 125 15.10 -5.58 -2.46
C LEU A 125 14.92 -6.94 -3.17
N ALA A 126 13.69 -7.40 -3.36
CA ALA A 126 13.40 -8.63 -4.07
C ALA A 126 13.85 -8.56 -5.54
N ALA A 127 13.60 -7.44 -6.23
CA ALA A 127 14.06 -7.22 -7.60
C ALA A 127 15.59 -7.23 -7.71
N ARG A 128 16.30 -6.57 -6.77
CA ARG A 128 17.76 -6.63 -6.67
C ARG A 128 18.26 -8.07 -6.55
N THR A 129 17.61 -8.89 -5.71
CA THR A 129 17.95 -10.30 -5.53
C THR A 129 17.74 -11.10 -6.81
N ALA A 130 16.71 -10.79 -7.60
CA ALA A 130 16.36 -11.52 -8.81
C ALA A 130 17.25 -11.16 -10.02
N GLU A 131 17.71 -9.91 -10.14
CA GLU A 131 18.43 -9.38 -11.31
C GLU A 131 19.90 -9.83 -11.43
N ALA A 132 20.40 -10.65 -10.53
CA ALA A 132 21.79 -11.08 -10.52
C ALA A 132 22.10 -12.17 -11.56
N TRP A 133 21.85 -11.91 -12.85
CA TRP A 133 22.41 -12.68 -13.96
C TRP A 133 23.78 -12.08 -14.33
N VAL A 134 24.85 -12.78 -14.01
CA VAL A 134 26.18 -12.46 -14.54
C VAL A 134 26.44 -13.42 -15.69
N GLU A 135 26.40 -12.93 -16.93
CA GLU A 135 26.98 -13.63 -18.06
C GLU A 135 28.51 -13.70 -17.86
N THR A 136 28.98 -14.75 -17.19
CA THR A 136 30.36 -15.18 -17.35
C THR A 136 30.39 -16.17 -18.51
N ALA A 137 31.28 -15.95 -19.44
CA ALA A 137 31.40 -16.58 -20.77
C ALA A 137 31.54 -18.14 -20.81
N SER A 138 31.37 -18.85 -19.71
CA SER A 138 31.47 -20.31 -19.68
C SER A 138 30.46 -21.03 -18.78
N THR A 139 29.74 -20.35 -17.93
CA THR A 139 28.65 -20.97 -17.14
C THR A 139 27.61 -19.90 -16.81
N ALA A 140 26.42 -19.99 -17.44
CA ALA A 140 25.26 -19.17 -17.10
C ALA A 140 24.74 -19.55 -15.69
N SER A 141 25.49 -19.27 -14.66
CA SER A 141 25.03 -19.44 -13.30
C SER A 141 24.39 -18.13 -12.83
N ALA A 142 23.05 -18.15 -12.75
CA ALA A 142 22.30 -17.09 -12.10
C ALA A 142 22.81 -16.88 -10.66
N ARG A 143 23.65 -15.87 -10.46
CA ARG A 143 24.18 -15.54 -9.14
C ARG A 143 23.19 -14.62 -8.45
N ARG A 144 22.39 -15.17 -7.56
CA ARG A 144 21.47 -14.42 -6.72
C ARG A 144 22.28 -13.66 -5.65
N ASP A 145 21.89 -12.41 -5.36
CA ASP A 145 22.45 -11.63 -4.26
C ASP A 145 21.99 -12.24 -2.92
N ALA A 146 22.76 -13.20 -2.41
CA ALA A 146 22.42 -13.95 -1.20
C ALA A 146 22.34 -13.05 0.03
N LEU A 147 23.17 -12.00 0.11
CA LEU A 147 23.14 -11.05 1.22
C LEU A 147 21.84 -10.24 1.20
N CYS A 148 21.42 -9.77 0.02
CA CYS A 148 20.14 -9.07 -0.14
C CYS A 148 18.95 -9.98 0.19
N ALA A 149 18.97 -11.24 -0.28
CA ALA A 149 17.93 -12.22 0.04
C ALA A 149 17.83 -12.46 1.57
N LEU A 150 18.98 -12.65 2.24
CA LEU A 150 19.01 -12.84 3.68
C LEU A 150 18.45 -11.63 4.43
N LEU A 151 18.90 -10.41 4.09
CA LEU A 151 18.45 -9.19 4.76
C LEU A 151 16.97 -8.90 4.50
N SER A 152 16.46 -9.16 3.29
CA SER A 152 15.05 -8.97 2.97
C SER A 152 14.16 -9.96 3.73
N LEU A 153 14.55 -11.24 3.82
CA LEU A 153 13.81 -12.25 4.59
C LEU A 153 13.93 -12.06 6.11
N ALA A 154 15.07 -11.55 6.59
CA ALA A 154 15.27 -11.27 8.01
C ALA A 154 14.50 -10.02 8.48
N ALA A 155 14.26 -9.04 7.62
CA ALA A 155 13.64 -7.78 7.99
C ALA A 155 12.29 -7.92 8.71
N PRO A 156 11.30 -8.72 8.24
CA PRO A 156 10.04 -8.89 8.95
C PRO A 156 10.18 -9.63 10.29
N ALA A 157 11.09 -10.61 10.38
CA ALA A 157 11.37 -11.32 11.62
C ALA A 157 12.03 -10.40 12.65
N LEU A 158 12.99 -9.59 12.23
CA LEU A 158 13.62 -8.56 13.07
C LEU A 158 12.60 -7.50 13.51
N ALA A 159 11.72 -7.05 12.63
CA ALA A 159 10.66 -6.10 12.98
C ALA A 159 9.75 -6.65 14.09
N LEU A 160 9.34 -7.92 13.98
CA LEU A 160 8.56 -8.61 15.02
C LEU A 160 9.34 -8.73 16.33
N GLY A 161 10.58 -9.19 16.29
CA GLY A 161 11.43 -9.37 17.47
C GLY A 161 11.71 -8.06 18.21
N LEU A 162 12.06 -7.00 17.46
CA LEU A 162 12.31 -5.67 18.04
C LEU A 162 11.02 -5.06 18.62
N ALA A 163 9.89 -5.21 17.94
CA ALA A 163 8.61 -4.73 18.45
C ALA A 163 8.20 -5.48 19.72
N ALA A 164 8.42 -6.79 19.79
CA ALA A 164 8.20 -7.61 20.99
C ALA A 164 9.12 -7.17 22.15
N LEU A 165 10.38 -6.93 21.86
CA LEU A 165 11.36 -6.46 22.85
C LEU A 165 10.98 -5.09 23.43
N VAL A 166 10.59 -4.13 22.58
CA VAL A 166 10.14 -2.81 23.01
C VAL A 166 8.85 -2.94 23.83
N ASN A 167 7.91 -3.76 23.38
CA ASN A 167 6.66 -3.99 24.12
C ASN A 167 6.93 -4.60 25.50
N ALA A 168 7.78 -5.61 25.59
CA ALA A 168 8.14 -6.28 26.84
C ALA A 168 8.78 -5.33 27.84
N ARG A 169 9.67 -4.42 27.39
CA ARG A 169 10.39 -3.49 28.26
C ARG A 169 9.59 -2.24 28.62
N THR A 170 8.80 -1.71 27.71
CA THR A 170 8.17 -0.39 27.87
C THR A 170 6.65 -0.44 27.98
N ARG A 171 6.01 -1.61 27.84
CA ARG A 171 4.55 -1.78 27.78
C ARG A 171 3.89 -0.91 26.70
N ARG A 172 4.65 -0.47 25.69
CA ARG A 172 4.15 0.37 24.60
C ARG A 172 3.48 -0.49 23.54
N ARG A 173 2.62 0.12 22.73
CA ARG A 173 1.75 -0.51 21.72
C ARG A 173 2.56 -1.26 20.67
N PHE A 174 2.48 -2.58 20.66
CA PHE A 174 3.24 -3.49 19.79
C PHE A 174 3.08 -3.16 18.30
N GLY A 175 1.83 -2.96 17.81
CA GLY A 175 1.57 -2.75 16.38
C GLY A 175 2.22 -1.49 15.82
N LEU A 176 2.33 -0.40 16.58
CA LEU A 176 3.02 0.81 16.13
C LEU A 176 4.52 0.58 15.97
N TRP A 177 5.13 -0.14 16.90
CA TRP A 177 6.57 -0.43 16.83
C TRP A 177 6.86 -1.43 15.71
N PHE A 178 5.98 -2.43 15.52
CA PHE A 178 6.08 -3.34 14.38
C PHE A 178 6.04 -2.57 13.05
N ALA A 179 5.05 -1.70 12.85
CA ALA A 179 4.94 -0.89 11.63
C ALA A 179 6.15 0.03 11.45
N ALA A 180 6.65 0.66 12.54
CA ALA A 180 7.82 1.52 12.48
C ALA A 180 9.10 0.75 12.10
N PHE A 181 9.33 -0.43 12.68
CA PHE A 181 10.50 -1.24 12.35
C PHE A 181 10.38 -1.84 10.95
N LEU A 182 9.18 -2.31 10.53
CA LEU A 182 8.97 -2.82 9.18
C LEU A 182 9.17 -1.72 8.12
N ALA A 183 8.85 -0.47 8.44
CA ALA A 183 9.08 0.67 7.55
C ALA A 183 10.55 1.14 7.52
N ALA A 184 11.32 0.93 8.60
CA ALA A 184 12.69 1.43 8.72
C ALA A 184 13.76 0.38 8.31
N LEU A 185 13.55 -0.90 8.60
CA LEU A 185 14.56 -1.93 8.37
C LEU A 185 14.90 -2.15 6.89
N PRO A 186 13.94 -2.20 5.92
CA PRO A 186 14.27 -2.40 4.52
C PRO A 186 15.11 -1.27 3.90
N PRO A 187 14.80 0.03 4.10
CA PRO A 187 15.69 1.10 3.62
C PRO A 187 17.06 1.08 4.31
N LEU A 188 17.15 0.70 5.59
CA LEU A 188 18.44 0.52 6.26
C LEU A 188 19.23 -0.65 5.66
N ALA A 189 18.56 -1.77 5.37
CA ALA A 189 19.18 -2.88 4.66
C ALA A 189 19.71 -2.45 3.29
N ALA A 190 18.94 -1.67 2.53
CA ALA A 190 19.37 -1.12 1.24
C ALA A 190 20.60 -0.20 1.37
N ALA A 191 20.65 0.63 2.41
CA ALA A 191 21.82 1.48 2.69
C ALA A 191 23.08 0.65 2.98
N VAL A 192 22.95 -0.42 3.75
CA VAL A 192 24.05 -1.35 4.02
C VAL A 192 24.46 -2.10 2.75
N LEU A 193 23.48 -2.59 1.98
CA LEU A 193 23.71 -3.30 0.71
C LEU A 193 24.43 -2.42 -0.32
N GLY A 194 24.31 -1.11 -0.25
CA GLY A 194 25.04 -0.18 -1.10
C GLY A 194 26.56 -0.22 -0.91
N LEU A 195 27.04 -0.76 0.22
CA LEU A 195 28.46 -0.94 0.51
C LEU A 195 29.03 -2.25 -0.06
N PHE A 196 28.18 -3.14 -0.56
CA PHE A 196 28.54 -4.46 -1.09
C PHE A 196 28.11 -4.61 -2.53
N ALA A 197 28.97 -5.18 -3.37
CA ALA A 197 28.58 -5.65 -4.69
C ALA A 197 27.62 -6.84 -4.59
N ARG A 198 26.97 -7.21 -5.69
CA ARG A 198 26.02 -8.35 -5.73
C ARG A 198 26.68 -9.70 -5.44
N ASP A 199 28.00 -9.80 -5.60
CA ASP A 199 28.81 -11.00 -5.26
C ASP A 199 29.25 -11.05 -3.80
N GLY A 200 28.88 -10.02 -3.00
CA GLY A 200 29.25 -9.89 -1.59
C GLY A 200 30.60 -9.23 -1.34
N THR A 201 31.31 -8.78 -2.37
CA THR A 201 32.59 -8.06 -2.19
C THR A 201 32.35 -6.66 -1.63
N TRP A 202 33.24 -6.21 -0.73
CA TRP A 202 33.17 -4.89 -0.13
C TRP A 202 33.59 -3.79 -1.13
N LEU A 203 32.67 -2.86 -1.44
CA LEU A 203 32.94 -1.72 -2.33
C LEU A 203 33.47 -0.49 -1.59
N GLY A 204 33.15 -0.38 -0.32
CA GLY A 204 33.44 0.81 0.49
C GLY A 204 32.51 2.00 0.21
N PRO A 205 32.61 3.05 1.06
CA PRO A 205 31.70 4.21 0.97
C PRO A 205 31.86 5.03 -0.31
N ALA A 206 33.06 5.03 -0.92
CA ALA A 206 33.34 5.82 -2.13
C ALA A 206 32.63 5.27 -3.38
N ALA A 207 32.36 3.98 -3.43
CA ALA A 207 31.68 3.30 -4.53
C ALA A 207 30.25 2.86 -4.14
N TRP A 208 29.63 3.54 -3.17
CA TRP A 208 28.31 3.20 -2.68
C TRP A 208 27.25 3.17 -3.78
N ASN A 209 26.65 2.03 -3.97
CA ASN A 209 25.58 1.83 -4.95
C ASN A 209 24.61 0.73 -4.47
N PRO A 210 23.39 1.07 -4.03
CA PRO A 210 22.42 0.08 -3.57
C PRO A 210 21.86 -0.81 -4.68
N GLY A 211 22.14 -0.53 -5.95
CA GLY A 211 21.72 -1.36 -7.10
C GLY A 211 20.20 -1.53 -7.20
N LEU A 212 19.42 -0.55 -6.76
CA LEU A 212 17.97 -0.58 -6.74
C LEU A 212 17.37 0.06 -7.98
N ASP A 213 16.32 -0.54 -8.53
CA ASP A 213 15.58 0.03 -9.65
C ASP A 213 14.52 1.02 -9.17
N LEU A 214 14.93 2.28 -8.96
CA LEU A 214 14.03 3.34 -8.48
C LEU A 214 12.95 3.74 -9.50
N ARG A 215 12.96 3.22 -10.72
CA ARG A 215 11.91 3.47 -11.73
C ARG A 215 10.54 2.95 -11.30
N ILE A 216 10.48 2.05 -10.31
CA ILE A 216 9.20 1.57 -9.75
C ILE A 216 8.52 2.58 -8.82
N VAL A 217 9.22 3.61 -8.32
CA VAL A 217 8.65 4.58 -7.37
C VAL A 217 7.43 5.32 -7.93
N PRO A 218 7.43 5.82 -9.17
CA PRO A 218 6.23 6.41 -9.76
C PRO A 218 5.05 5.44 -9.82
N LEU A 219 5.27 4.15 -10.14
CA LEU A 219 4.22 3.13 -10.11
C LEU A 219 3.67 2.94 -8.69
N ALA A 220 4.55 2.84 -7.67
CA ALA A 220 4.12 2.72 -6.28
C ALA A 220 3.28 3.93 -5.82
N LEU A 221 3.62 5.15 -6.26
CA LEU A 221 2.83 6.35 -5.99
C LEU A 221 1.46 6.30 -6.68
N GLN A 222 1.38 5.81 -7.91
CA GLN A 222 0.10 5.62 -8.61
C GLN A 222 -0.78 4.59 -7.90
N LEU A 223 -0.19 3.46 -7.48
CA LEU A 223 -0.91 2.46 -6.68
C LEU A 223 -1.38 3.03 -5.34
N LEU A 224 -0.58 3.88 -4.69
CA LEU A 224 -1.03 4.59 -3.48
C LEU A 224 -2.21 5.52 -3.76
N CYS A 225 -2.25 6.20 -4.91
CA CYS A 225 -3.40 6.99 -5.35
C CYS A 225 -4.64 6.11 -5.53
N LEU A 226 -4.50 4.92 -6.11
CA LEU A 226 -5.59 3.95 -6.21
C LEU A 226 -6.04 3.45 -4.83
N LEU A 227 -5.12 3.16 -3.91
CA LEU A 227 -5.45 2.82 -2.53
C LEU A 227 -6.21 3.94 -1.82
N ALA A 228 -5.91 5.21 -2.12
CA ALA A 228 -6.68 6.35 -1.59
C ALA A 228 -8.15 6.30 -2.06
N VAL A 229 -8.39 5.94 -3.31
CA VAL A 229 -9.76 5.75 -3.84
C VAL A 229 -10.48 4.66 -3.05
N PHE A 230 -9.81 3.53 -2.76
CA PHE A 230 -10.41 2.44 -1.97
C PHE A 230 -10.59 2.80 -0.49
N CYS A 231 -9.71 3.60 0.12
CA CYS A 231 -9.94 4.17 1.45
C CYS A 231 -11.21 5.05 1.47
N ALA A 232 -11.40 5.90 0.47
CA ALA A 232 -12.59 6.75 0.36
C ALA A 232 -13.85 5.92 0.16
N LEU A 233 -13.81 4.94 -0.75
CA LEU A 233 -14.92 4.03 -1.05
C LEU A 233 -15.33 3.24 0.20
N ALA A 234 -14.39 2.59 0.87
CA ALA A 234 -14.66 1.82 2.08
C ALA A 234 -15.19 2.70 3.21
N THR A 235 -14.64 3.93 3.38
CA THR A 235 -15.17 4.90 4.36
C THR A 235 -16.61 5.28 4.05
N ALA A 236 -16.98 5.48 2.79
CA ALA A 236 -18.34 5.80 2.38
C ALA A 236 -19.29 4.59 2.56
N LEU A 237 -18.87 3.39 2.15
CA LEU A 237 -19.66 2.15 2.27
C LEU A 237 -19.96 1.80 3.73
N THR A 238 -19.00 1.96 4.62
CA THR A 238 -19.17 1.61 6.05
C THR A 238 -20.05 2.58 6.82
N THR A 239 -20.47 3.68 6.22
CA THR A 239 -21.59 4.48 6.79
C THR A 239 -22.90 3.67 6.85
N ARG A 240 -23.07 2.65 6.00
CA ARG A 240 -24.28 1.82 5.88
C ARG A 240 -24.03 0.32 6.06
N LEU A 241 -22.87 -0.16 5.64
CA LEU A 241 -22.51 -1.57 5.62
C LEU A 241 -21.59 -1.91 6.79
N ALA A 242 -21.60 -3.17 7.23
CA ALA A 242 -20.58 -3.69 8.13
C ALA A 242 -19.22 -3.82 7.39
N THR A 243 -18.14 -3.99 8.14
CA THR A 243 -16.77 -4.05 7.59
C THR A 243 -16.60 -5.16 6.55
N GLY A 244 -17.09 -6.37 6.81
CA GLY A 244 -16.94 -7.50 5.88
C GLY A 244 -17.54 -7.24 4.48
N PRO A 245 -18.83 -6.92 4.37
CA PRO A 245 -19.45 -6.54 3.08
C PRO A 245 -18.77 -5.34 2.40
N ALA A 246 -18.30 -4.35 3.18
CA ALA A 246 -17.60 -3.20 2.59
C ALA A 246 -16.25 -3.59 1.97
N VAL A 247 -15.49 -4.50 2.60
CA VAL A 247 -14.24 -5.06 2.06
C VAL A 247 -14.53 -5.88 0.80
N ALA A 248 -15.52 -6.78 0.84
CA ALA A 248 -15.89 -7.61 -0.31
C ALA A 248 -16.33 -6.76 -1.51
N LEU A 249 -17.14 -5.72 -1.28
CA LEU A 249 -17.59 -4.82 -2.33
C LEU A 249 -16.43 -3.97 -2.89
N SER A 250 -15.51 -3.54 -2.04
CA SER A 250 -14.30 -2.83 -2.49
C SER A 250 -13.45 -3.70 -3.42
N PHE A 251 -13.31 -4.99 -3.08
CA PHE A 251 -12.59 -5.94 -3.92
C PHE A 251 -13.31 -6.22 -5.25
N LEU A 252 -14.64 -6.34 -5.21
CA LEU A 252 -15.45 -6.46 -6.43
C LEU A 252 -15.28 -5.22 -7.34
N VAL A 253 -15.30 -4.01 -6.75
CA VAL A 253 -15.07 -2.76 -7.49
C VAL A 253 -13.67 -2.72 -8.11
N LEU A 254 -12.64 -3.25 -7.44
CA LEU A 254 -11.30 -3.40 -8.02
C LEU A 254 -11.33 -4.29 -9.27
N MET A 255 -11.98 -5.46 -9.18
CA MET A 255 -12.08 -6.38 -10.31
C MET A 255 -12.82 -5.74 -11.49
N LEU A 256 -13.93 -5.06 -11.22
CA LEU A 256 -14.68 -4.31 -12.23
C LEU A 256 -13.85 -3.16 -12.81
N GLY A 257 -13.00 -2.50 -12.00
CA GLY A 257 -12.12 -1.42 -12.45
C GLY A 257 -11.08 -1.87 -13.47
N PHE A 258 -10.60 -3.11 -13.39
CA PHE A 258 -9.74 -3.69 -14.43
C PHE A 258 -10.49 -4.08 -15.71
N LEU A 259 -11.79 -4.25 -15.66
CA LEU A 259 -12.64 -4.57 -16.81
C LEU A 259 -13.30 -3.32 -17.43
N ALA A 260 -13.23 -2.16 -16.77
CA ALA A 260 -13.98 -0.97 -17.11
C ALA A 260 -13.68 -0.45 -18.52
N ASP A 261 -12.41 -0.42 -18.93
CA ASP A 261 -11.98 0.03 -20.26
C ASP A 261 -12.59 -0.83 -21.39
N GLY A 262 -12.52 -2.16 -21.25
CA GLY A 262 -13.12 -3.08 -22.19
C GLY A 262 -14.66 -2.96 -22.24
N ALA A 263 -15.29 -2.71 -21.11
CA ALA A 263 -16.73 -2.55 -21.01
C ALA A 263 -17.23 -1.25 -21.66
N ALA A 264 -16.43 -0.18 -21.67
CA ALA A 264 -16.79 1.11 -22.28
C ALA A 264 -17.14 0.99 -23.78
N ALA A 265 -16.53 0.02 -24.48
CA ALA A 265 -16.84 -0.28 -25.89
C ALA A 265 -18.17 -1.04 -26.07
N GLY A 266 -18.76 -1.61 -25.01
CA GLY A 266 -19.91 -2.54 -25.04
C GLY A 266 -21.29 -1.87 -25.01
N GLY A 267 -21.41 -0.55 -25.30
CA GLY A 267 -22.72 0.14 -25.36
C GLY A 267 -23.06 0.98 -24.11
N PRO A 268 -24.34 1.40 -23.94
CA PRO A 268 -24.72 2.35 -22.89
C PRO A 268 -24.45 1.86 -21.46
N ALA A 269 -24.68 0.57 -21.19
CA ALA A 269 -24.44 -0.04 -19.89
C ALA A 269 -22.96 -0.06 -19.54
N GLY A 270 -22.08 -0.37 -20.52
CA GLY A 270 -20.63 -0.34 -20.32
C GLY A 270 -20.11 1.08 -20.06
N LYS A 271 -20.64 2.08 -20.75
CA LYS A 271 -20.31 3.49 -20.50
C LYS A 271 -20.72 3.93 -19.09
N LEU A 272 -21.87 3.48 -18.61
CA LEU A 272 -22.31 3.74 -17.24
C LEU A 272 -21.39 3.08 -16.21
N LEU A 273 -20.99 1.83 -16.45
CA LEU A 273 -20.03 1.12 -15.61
C LEU A 273 -18.69 1.88 -15.53
N TYR A 274 -18.15 2.29 -16.67
CA TYR A 274 -16.94 3.08 -16.77
C TYR A 274 -17.02 4.42 -16.03
N ALA A 275 -18.20 5.07 -16.04
CA ALA A 275 -18.40 6.33 -15.34
C ALA A 275 -18.48 6.18 -13.81
N LEU A 276 -18.97 5.03 -13.32
CA LEU A 276 -19.24 4.79 -11.90
C LEU A 276 -18.09 4.07 -11.18
N VAL A 277 -17.34 3.22 -11.88
CA VAL A 277 -16.25 2.42 -11.31
C VAL A 277 -14.93 3.12 -11.59
N PRO A 278 -14.01 3.20 -10.58
CA PRO A 278 -12.70 3.78 -10.81
C PRO A 278 -11.90 2.90 -11.79
N ASP A 279 -11.34 3.52 -12.82
CA ASP A 279 -10.48 2.84 -13.77
C ASP A 279 -9.17 2.43 -13.10
N ALA A 280 -9.03 1.14 -12.75
CA ALA A 280 -7.84 0.61 -12.10
C ALA A 280 -6.65 0.49 -13.07
N GLN A 281 -6.90 0.30 -14.38
CA GLN A 281 -5.84 0.20 -15.39
C GLN A 281 -5.07 1.51 -15.55
N HIS A 282 -5.75 2.67 -15.36
CA HIS A 282 -5.09 3.97 -15.39
C HIS A 282 -3.94 4.12 -14.39
N PHE A 283 -3.97 3.37 -13.28
CA PHE A 283 -2.94 3.36 -12.24
C PHE A 283 -1.92 2.24 -12.42
N TRP A 284 -2.18 1.27 -13.31
CA TRP A 284 -1.28 0.15 -13.56
C TRP A 284 -0.39 0.43 -14.75
N THR A 285 0.79 0.97 -14.50
CA THR A 285 1.76 1.35 -15.54
C THR A 285 3.00 0.44 -15.57
N ALA A 286 2.90 -0.78 -15.01
CA ALA A 286 4.01 -1.74 -14.98
C ALA A 286 4.54 -2.06 -16.40
N ASP A 287 3.66 -2.12 -17.41
CA ASP A 287 4.03 -2.40 -18.80
C ASP A 287 4.98 -1.35 -19.40
N ALA A 288 4.92 -0.10 -18.94
CA ALA A 288 5.86 0.93 -19.37
C ALA A 288 7.29 0.64 -18.87
N LEU A 289 7.41 0.11 -17.64
CA LEU A 289 8.70 -0.30 -17.09
C LEU A 289 9.23 -1.57 -17.74
N ALA A 290 8.33 -2.49 -18.12
CA ALA A 290 8.65 -3.74 -18.76
C ALA A 290 9.40 -3.57 -20.09
N ARG A 291 9.09 -2.49 -20.83
CA ARG A 291 9.74 -2.13 -22.10
C ARG A 291 11.02 -1.32 -21.92
N GLY A 292 11.59 -1.25 -20.70
CA GLY A 292 12.78 -0.46 -20.40
C GLY A 292 12.53 1.05 -20.32
N GLY A 293 11.26 1.49 -20.39
CA GLY A 293 10.85 2.89 -20.31
C GLY A 293 10.83 3.44 -18.88
N THR A 294 10.47 4.70 -18.77
CA THR A 294 10.21 5.40 -17.51
C THR A 294 8.79 5.95 -17.51
N ILE A 295 8.18 6.03 -16.34
CA ILE A 295 6.84 6.59 -16.19
C ILE A 295 6.96 8.12 -16.14
N PRO A 296 6.34 8.88 -17.09
CA PRO A 296 6.38 10.33 -17.07
C PRO A 296 5.72 10.92 -15.84
N ALA A 297 6.35 11.93 -15.22
CA ALA A 297 5.77 12.62 -14.06
C ALA A 297 4.38 13.21 -14.35
N ALA A 298 4.15 13.68 -15.58
CA ALA A 298 2.85 14.18 -16.02
C ALA A 298 1.74 13.13 -15.91
N HIS A 299 2.03 11.85 -16.15
CA HIS A 299 1.06 10.76 -15.99
C HIS A 299 0.76 10.53 -14.50
N THR A 300 1.77 10.49 -13.65
CA THR A 300 1.58 10.35 -12.19
C THR A 300 0.78 11.51 -11.61
N ILE A 301 1.00 12.75 -12.07
CA ILE A 301 0.21 13.92 -11.66
C ILE A 301 -1.25 13.77 -12.10
N ARG A 302 -1.51 13.33 -13.35
CA ARG A 302 -2.89 13.09 -13.84
C ARG A 302 -3.59 12.01 -13.02
N ALA A 303 -2.92 10.90 -12.72
CA ALA A 303 -3.44 9.85 -11.86
C ALA A 303 -3.77 10.36 -10.44
N ALA A 304 -2.91 11.21 -9.86
CA ALA A 304 -3.17 11.82 -8.57
C ALA A 304 -4.38 12.77 -8.58
N LEU A 305 -4.54 13.58 -9.63
CA LEU A 305 -5.69 14.47 -9.81
C LEU A 305 -7.00 13.67 -10.00
N TYR A 306 -6.95 12.61 -10.82
CA TYR A 306 -8.09 11.70 -10.99
C TYR A 306 -8.48 11.07 -9.65
N ALA A 307 -7.53 10.51 -8.89
CA ALA A 307 -7.79 9.94 -7.57
C ALA A 307 -8.36 10.97 -6.60
N ALA A 308 -7.82 12.19 -6.57
CA ALA A 308 -8.30 13.25 -5.67
C ALA A 308 -9.75 13.65 -5.97
N THR A 309 -10.11 13.81 -7.25
CA THR A 309 -11.49 14.14 -7.67
C THR A 309 -12.46 13.01 -7.36
N TYR A 310 -12.06 11.76 -7.61
CA TYR A 310 -12.86 10.58 -7.29
C TYR A 310 -13.07 10.43 -5.78
N CYS A 311 -12.02 10.57 -4.97
CA CYS A 311 -12.11 10.57 -3.51
C CYS A 311 -13.06 11.66 -3.01
N ALA A 312 -12.96 12.88 -3.53
CA ALA A 312 -13.85 13.98 -3.14
C ALA A 312 -15.32 13.66 -3.44
N ALA A 313 -15.64 13.13 -4.62
CA ALA A 313 -16.98 12.73 -5.00
C ALA A 313 -17.54 11.62 -4.10
N VAL A 314 -16.77 10.56 -3.87
CA VAL A 314 -17.18 9.42 -3.02
C VAL A 314 -17.37 9.84 -1.57
N LEU A 315 -16.46 10.66 -1.01
CA LEU A 315 -16.61 11.17 0.34
C LEU A 315 -17.80 12.12 0.47
N ALA A 316 -18.12 12.93 -0.55
CA ALA A 316 -19.33 13.76 -0.57
C ALA A 316 -20.60 12.90 -0.49
N LEU A 317 -20.68 11.82 -1.29
CA LEU A 317 -21.77 10.83 -1.20
C LEU A 317 -21.82 10.16 0.17
N GLY A 318 -20.68 9.78 0.72
CA GLY A 318 -20.56 9.25 2.08
C GLY A 318 -21.10 10.21 3.14
N CYS A 319 -20.81 11.52 3.01
CA CYS A 319 -21.33 12.54 3.92
C CYS A 319 -22.86 12.67 3.84
N VAL A 320 -23.45 12.60 2.64
CA VAL A 320 -24.91 12.61 2.47
C VAL A 320 -25.54 11.37 3.10
N SER A 321 -24.95 10.20 2.88
CA SER A 321 -25.37 8.93 3.50
C SER A 321 -25.31 8.99 5.03
N PHE A 322 -24.24 9.54 5.57
CA PHE A 322 -24.02 9.65 7.02
C PHE A 322 -24.95 10.66 7.70
N ARG A 323 -25.42 11.70 6.98
CA ARG A 323 -26.40 12.68 7.51
C ARG A 323 -27.76 12.03 7.81
N LYS A 324 -28.17 11.04 7.03
CA LYS A 324 -29.46 10.34 7.15
C LYS A 324 -29.43 9.19 8.18
N LYS A 325 -28.34 9.02 8.91
CA LYS A 325 -28.23 7.97 9.93
C LYS A 325 -28.52 8.59 11.30
N ASP A 326 -29.56 8.09 11.98
CA ASP A 326 -29.80 8.39 13.40
C ASP A 326 -28.71 7.68 14.22
N LEU A 327 -27.95 8.45 15.00
CA LEU A 327 -26.84 8.00 15.82
C LEU A 327 -27.25 8.08 17.30
#